data_f919ac38af2690cd12492ee9c98e7848
#
_entry.id   f919ac38af2690cd12492ee9c98e7848
#
_cell.length_a   1.000
_cell.length_b   1.000
_cell.length_c   1.000
_cell.angle_alpha   90.00
_cell.angle_beta   90.00
_cell.angle_gamma   90.00
#
_symmetry.space_group_name_H-M   'P 1'
#
loop_
_entity.id
_entity.type
_entity.pdbx_description
1 polymer ?
#
loop_
_entity_poly.entity_id
_entity_poly.type
_entity_poly.pdbx_seq_one_letter_code
_entity_poly.pdbx_strand_id
1 'polypeptide(L)'
;MKIMEAFAEMNQGKMVINEDRSVILYIEDPPSARLMMKLVSINELDFGRVEPRDMTIQELDEEDWTVTSDFHLTFMEAMILMNDFDVGGHEAIVCCETNPKAMFRYRNGRFIMNLDGDETDEIAFTSAHIKSGWKFLE
;
A
#
# COMPACT_ATOMS: atom_id res chain seq x y z
N MET A 1 11.25 12.07 -7.91
CA MET A 1 11.92 11.94 -9.23
C MET A 1 10.91 12.07 -10.35
N LYS A 2 11.35 12.45 -11.50
CA LYS A 2 10.51 12.55 -12.69
C LYS A 2 10.33 11.18 -13.34
N ILE A 3 9.36 11.07 -14.25
CA ILE A 3 8.94 9.77 -14.80
C ILE A 3 10.06 8.98 -15.48
N MET A 4 10.99 9.64 -16.16
CA MET A 4 12.09 8.94 -16.84
C MET A 4 13.02 8.24 -15.84
N GLU A 5 13.30 8.88 -14.70
CA GLU A 5 14.05 8.27 -13.61
C GLU A 5 13.22 7.13 -12.96
N ALA A 6 11.91 7.35 -12.83
CA ALA A 6 11.00 6.34 -12.29
C ALA A 6 10.95 5.09 -13.20
N PHE A 7 10.96 5.26 -14.52
CA PHE A 7 11.02 4.13 -15.45
C PHE A 7 12.29 3.30 -15.27
N ALA A 8 13.43 3.95 -15.02
CA ALA A 8 14.68 3.24 -14.74
C ALA A 8 14.56 2.35 -13.50
N GLU A 9 13.90 2.85 -12.46
CA GLU A 9 13.63 2.09 -11.23
C GLU A 9 12.62 0.95 -11.47
N MET A 10 11.57 1.21 -12.23
CA MET A 10 10.57 0.19 -12.57
C MET A 10 11.14 -0.94 -13.40
N ASN A 11 12.08 -0.64 -14.30
CA ASN A 11 12.79 -1.66 -15.09
C ASN A 11 13.64 -2.60 -14.23
N GLN A 12 13.97 -2.21 -13.01
CA GLN A 12 14.66 -3.04 -12.02
C GLN A 12 13.70 -3.84 -11.14
N GLY A 13 12.41 -3.83 -11.47
CA GLY A 13 11.39 -4.54 -10.70
C GLY A 13 10.84 -3.77 -9.51
N LYS A 14 11.15 -2.48 -9.41
CA LYS A 14 10.65 -1.63 -8.31
C LYS A 14 9.32 -1.00 -8.69
N MET A 15 8.60 -0.55 -7.67
CA MET A 15 7.35 0.22 -7.81
C MET A 15 7.60 1.67 -7.44
N VAL A 16 6.82 2.59 -8.00
CA VAL A 16 6.86 4.00 -7.66
C VAL A 16 5.46 4.50 -7.31
N ILE A 17 5.38 5.44 -6.40
CA ILE A 17 4.12 6.06 -5.96
C ILE A 17 4.18 7.57 -6.25
N ASN A 18 3.04 8.15 -6.63
CA ASN A 18 2.93 9.59 -6.87
C ASN A 18 2.89 10.38 -5.55
N GLU A 19 3.05 11.70 -5.65
CA GLU A 19 3.10 12.60 -4.49
C GLU A 19 1.79 12.56 -3.69
N ASP A 20 0.65 12.48 -4.37
CA ASP A 20 -0.68 12.41 -3.75
C ASP A 20 -0.96 11.07 -3.06
N ARG A 21 -0.07 10.09 -3.22
CA ARG A 21 -0.21 8.75 -2.67
C ARG A 21 -1.50 8.05 -3.11
N SER A 22 -1.90 8.29 -4.35
CA SER A 22 -3.14 7.74 -4.93
C SER A 22 -2.90 6.65 -5.95
N VAL A 23 -1.71 6.61 -6.56
CA VAL A 23 -1.37 5.71 -7.66
C VAL A 23 0.02 5.14 -7.48
N ILE A 24 0.13 3.82 -7.61
CA ILE A 24 1.42 3.12 -7.76
C ILE A 24 1.55 2.67 -9.21
N LEU A 25 2.72 2.87 -9.79
CA LEU A 25 3.07 2.36 -11.10
C LEU A 25 4.16 1.29 -11.00
N TYR A 26 4.07 0.29 -11.85
CA TYR A 26 5.09 -0.76 -11.98
C TYR A 26 5.02 -1.37 -13.38
N ILE A 27 6.07 -2.09 -13.76
CA ILE A 27 6.12 -2.82 -15.02
C ILE A 27 5.87 -4.29 -14.72
N GLU A 28 4.84 -4.87 -15.35
CA GLU A 28 4.51 -6.28 -15.23
C GLU A 28 5.55 -7.12 -15.96
N ASP A 29 6.13 -8.10 -15.26
CA ASP A 29 7.12 -9.04 -15.80
C ASP A 29 8.24 -8.33 -16.59
N PRO A 30 9.11 -7.52 -15.93
CA PRO A 30 10.21 -6.89 -16.63
C PRO A 30 11.06 -7.93 -17.37
N PRO A 31 11.42 -7.71 -18.64
CA PRO A 31 11.39 -6.46 -19.38
C PRO A 31 10.16 -6.24 -20.27
N SER A 32 8.99 -6.80 -19.96
CA SER A 32 7.79 -6.48 -20.73
C SER A 32 7.55 -4.95 -20.64
N ALA A 33 7.07 -4.36 -21.72
CA ALA A 33 6.84 -2.92 -21.76
C ALA A 33 5.49 -2.49 -21.19
N ARG A 34 4.78 -3.41 -20.52
CA ARG A 34 3.42 -3.15 -20.03
C ARG A 34 3.46 -2.40 -18.72
N LEU A 35 3.01 -1.15 -18.74
CA LEU A 35 2.86 -0.33 -17.56
C LEU A 35 1.56 -0.66 -16.84
N MET A 36 1.64 -0.97 -15.56
CA MET A 36 0.50 -1.26 -14.71
C MET A 36 0.30 -0.15 -13.69
N MET A 37 -0.94 0.12 -13.35
CA MET A 37 -1.34 1.09 -12.36
C MET A 37 -2.16 0.41 -11.27
N LYS A 38 -1.82 0.68 -10.01
CA LYS A 38 -2.59 0.25 -8.84
C LYS A 38 -3.14 1.47 -8.13
N LEU A 39 -4.46 1.47 -7.90
CA LEU A 39 -5.12 2.54 -7.15
C LEU A 39 -4.92 2.30 -5.65
N VAL A 40 -4.33 3.25 -4.94
CA VAL A 40 -3.95 3.10 -3.54
C VAL A 40 -4.45 4.23 -2.65
N SER A 41 -5.36 5.06 -3.14
CA SER A 41 -6.04 6.06 -2.31
C SER A 41 -7.02 5.33 -1.38
N ILE A 42 -6.78 5.44 -0.07
CA ILE A 42 -7.59 4.74 0.94
C ILE A 42 -9.04 5.25 1.02
N ASN A 43 -9.31 6.41 0.43
CA ASN A 43 -10.64 7.03 0.41
C ASN A 43 -11.43 6.68 -0.84
N GLU A 44 -10.85 5.91 -1.76
CA GLU A 44 -11.49 5.54 -3.01
C GLU A 44 -12.15 4.17 -2.93
N LEU A 45 -13.31 4.01 -3.58
CA LEU A 45 -13.99 2.72 -3.66
C LEU A 45 -13.16 1.68 -4.40
N ASP A 46 -12.28 2.14 -5.29
CA ASP A 46 -11.45 1.28 -6.14
C ASP A 46 -10.10 0.92 -5.51
N PHE A 47 -9.93 1.15 -4.19
CA PHE A 47 -8.67 0.85 -3.50
C PHE A 47 -8.17 -0.56 -3.84
N GLY A 48 -6.93 -0.63 -4.29
CA GLY A 48 -6.27 -1.89 -4.64
C GLY A 48 -6.54 -2.39 -6.05
N ARG A 49 -7.39 -1.71 -6.84
CA ARG A 49 -7.65 -2.10 -8.23
C ARG A 49 -6.40 -1.92 -9.07
N VAL A 50 -6.08 -2.95 -9.87
CA VAL A 50 -4.93 -2.96 -10.79
C VAL A 50 -5.46 -2.95 -12.21
N GLU A 51 -4.92 -2.06 -13.04
CA GLU A 51 -5.26 -1.98 -14.46
C GLU A 51 -4.06 -1.56 -15.30
N PRO A 52 -4.01 -1.92 -16.58
CA PRO A 52 -3.01 -1.37 -17.50
C PRO A 52 -3.17 0.14 -17.62
N ARG A 53 -2.05 0.85 -17.70
CA ARG A 53 -2.07 2.30 -17.84
C ARG A 53 -1.45 2.72 -19.17
N ASP A 54 -2.27 3.39 -19.98
CA ASP A 54 -1.87 3.95 -21.26
C ASP A 54 -1.84 5.47 -21.08
N MET A 55 -0.66 5.99 -20.74
CA MET A 55 -0.45 7.43 -20.51
C MET A 55 0.70 7.93 -21.35
N THR A 56 0.62 9.18 -21.77
CA THR A 56 1.77 9.84 -22.39
C THR A 56 2.82 10.15 -21.32
N ILE A 57 4.09 10.18 -21.75
CA ILE A 57 5.20 10.57 -20.86
C ILE A 57 4.96 11.96 -20.28
N GLN A 58 4.36 12.87 -21.07
CA GLN A 58 4.08 14.23 -20.63
C GLN A 58 3.10 14.25 -19.44
N GLU A 59 2.03 13.45 -19.49
CA GLU A 59 1.07 13.35 -18.39
C GLU A 59 1.72 12.82 -17.10
N LEU A 60 2.58 11.81 -17.25
CA LEU A 60 3.29 11.21 -16.11
C LEU A 60 4.37 12.15 -15.55
N ASP A 61 4.95 13.01 -16.38
CA ASP A 61 6.04 13.90 -15.97
C ASP A 61 5.57 15.11 -15.18
N GLU A 62 4.26 15.36 -15.14
CA GLU A 62 3.66 16.42 -14.32
C GLU A 62 3.71 16.08 -12.83
N GLU A 63 3.87 14.81 -12.48
CA GLU A 63 3.90 14.34 -11.10
C GLU A 63 5.31 14.00 -10.65
N ASP A 64 5.54 14.10 -9.34
CA ASP A 64 6.74 13.57 -8.70
C ASP A 64 6.48 12.13 -8.24
N TRP A 65 7.50 11.28 -8.41
CA TRP A 65 7.42 9.85 -8.09
C TRP A 65 8.48 9.47 -7.08
N THR A 66 8.13 8.55 -6.20
CA THR A 66 9.06 8.03 -5.18
C THR A 66 9.02 6.50 -5.21
N VAL A 67 10.18 5.88 -5.09
CA VAL A 67 10.26 4.42 -5.00
C VAL A 67 9.50 3.94 -3.77
N THR A 68 8.69 2.92 -3.94
CA THR A 68 7.90 2.31 -2.87
C THR A 68 7.94 0.79 -2.97
N SER A 69 7.21 0.11 -2.09
CA SER A 69 7.08 -1.34 -2.07
C SER A 69 5.63 -1.72 -1.79
N ASP A 70 5.35 -3.01 -1.65
CA ASP A 70 4.04 -3.48 -1.21
C ASP A 70 3.65 -2.90 0.16
N PHE A 71 4.64 -2.55 1.00
CA PHE A 71 4.43 -1.89 2.29
C PHE A 71 4.34 -0.37 2.12
N HIS A 72 3.46 0.08 1.23
CA HIS A 72 3.34 1.49 0.85
C HIS A 72 2.46 2.33 1.78
N LEU A 73 1.67 1.70 2.63
CA LEU A 73 0.81 2.41 3.56
C LEU A 73 1.62 2.94 4.75
N THR A 74 1.31 4.14 5.19
CA THR A 74 1.80 4.65 6.47
C THR A 74 0.99 4.00 7.60
N PHE A 75 1.48 4.10 8.84
CA PHE A 75 0.74 3.64 10.01
C PHE A 75 -0.67 4.24 10.07
N MET A 76 -0.78 5.54 9.87
CA MET A 76 -2.09 6.22 9.91
C MET A 76 -3.00 5.76 8.78
N GLU A 77 -2.48 5.59 7.57
CA GLU A 77 -3.25 5.05 6.45
C GLU A 77 -3.78 3.65 6.75
N ALA A 78 -2.95 2.79 7.31
CA ALA A 78 -3.37 1.43 7.69
C ALA A 78 -4.46 1.44 8.76
N MET A 79 -4.33 2.31 9.77
CA MET A 79 -5.33 2.44 10.84
C MET A 79 -6.67 2.94 10.29
N ILE A 80 -6.64 3.95 9.41
CA ILE A 80 -7.84 4.50 8.78
C ILE A 80 -8.51 3.43 7.92
N LEU A 81 -7.74 2.69 7.13
CA LEU A 81 -8.25 1.63 6.26
C LEU A 81 -8.99 0.56 7.07
N MET A 82 -8.39 0.08 8.16
CA MET A 82 -9.03 -0.91 9.03
C MET A 82 -10.32 -0.39 9.65
N ASN A 83 -10.33 0.87 10.09
CA ASN A 83 -11.51 1.48 10.70
C ASN A 83 -12.62 1.67 9.67
N ASP A 84 -12.31 2.14 8.47
CA ASP A 84 -13.31 2.36 7.42
C ASP A 84 -13.95 1.05 6.97
N PHE A 85 -13.17 -0.03 6.89
CA PHE A 85 -13.71 -1.35 6.56
C PHE A 85 -14.63 -1.85 7.67
N ASP A 86 -14.28 -1.66 8.94
CA ASP A 86 -15.10 -2.08 10.08
C ASP A 86 -16.44 -1.34 10.10
N VAL A 87 -16.45 -0.04 9.85
CA VAL A 87 -17.66 0.78 9.72
C VAL A 87 -18.57 0.25 8.62
N GLY A 88 -17.97 -0.22 7.50
CA GLY A 88 -18.71 -0.81 6.39
C GLY A 88 -19.15 -2.26 6.60
N GLY A 89 -18.88 -2.85 7.78
CA GLY A 89 -19.21 -4.23 8.07
C GLY A 89 -18.23 -5.25 7.51
N HIS A 90 -17.03 -4.82 7.14
CA HIS A 90 -15.96 -5.66 6.60
C HIS A 90 -14.72 -5.61 7.48
N GLU A 91 -13.80 -6.55 7.26
CA GLU A 91 -12.50 -6.53 7.93
C GLU A 91 -11.41 -6.30 6.91
N ALA A 92 -10.51 -5.35 7.18
CA ALA A 92 -9.26 -5.19 6.46
C ALA A 92 -8.14 -5.80 7.30
N ILE A 93 -7.32 -6.64 6.69
CA ILE A 93 -6.17 -7.26 7.33
C ILE A 93 -4.91 -6.59 6.80
N VAL A 94 -4.07 -6.11 7.71
CA VAL A 94 -2.82 -5.42 7.38
C VAL A 94 -1.66 -6.01 8.17
N CYS A 95 -0.45 -5.85 7.65
CA CYS A 95 0.78 -6.19 8.38
C CYS A 95 1.81 -5.10 8.15
N CYS A 96 2.80 -5.00 9.05
CA CYS A 96 3.90 -4.06 8.90
C CYS A 96 5.16 -4.77 8.41
N GLU A 97 6.03 -4.00 7.75
CA GLU A 97 7.29 -4.52 7.22
C GLU A 97 8.23 -5.01 8.31
N THR A 98 8.21 -4.35 9.47
CA THR A 98 9.06 -4.71 10.62
C THR A 98 8.77 -6.11 11.15
N ASN A 99 7.49 -6.53 11.13
CA ASN A 99 7.09 -7.87 11.55
C ASN A 99 5.92 -8.36 10.67
N PRO A 100 6.21 -8.84 9.44
CA PRO A 100 5.15 -9.20 8.50
C PRO A 100 4.36 -10.45 8.89
N LYS A 101 4.79 -11.21 9.90
CA LYS A 101 4.06 -12.38 10.39
C LYS A 101 2.88 -12.00 11.29
N ALA A 102 2.93 -10.83 11.94
CA ALA A 102 1.84 -10.34 12.76
C ALA A 102 0.81 -9.67 11.86
N MET A 103 -0.42 -10.18 11.85
CA MET A 103 -1.53 -9.63 11.09
C MET A 103 -2.45 -8.85 12.01
N PHE A 104 -2.84 -7.67 11.58
CA PHE A 104 -3.69 -6.77 12.37
C PHE A 104 -5.02 -6.58 11.67
N ARG A 105 -6.09 -6.50 12.47
CA ARG A 105 -7.45 -6.17 12.02
C ARG A 105 -8.16 -5.35 13.08
N TYR A 106 -9.22 -4.69 12.68
CA TYR A 106 -10.08 -3.93 13.58
C TYR A 106 -11.46 -4.57 13.57
N ARG A 107 -11.95 -4.96 14.75
CA ARG A 107 -13.22 -5.65 14.88
C ARG A 107 -13.96 -5.10 16.10
N ASN A 108 -15.18 -4.60 15.89
CA ASN A 108 -16.05 -4.10 16.96
C ASN A 108 -15.35 -3.06 17.88
N GLY A 109 -14.61 -2.13 17.27
CA GLY A 109 -13.92 -1.08 18.01
C GLY A 109 -12.61 -1.49 18.68
N ARG A 110 -12.08 -2.68 18.35
CA ARG A 110 -10.83 -3.19 18.94
C ARG A 110 -9.84 -3.60 17.88
N PHE A 111 -8.58 -3.25 18.09
CA PHE A 111 -7.50 -3.81 17.30
C PHE A 111 -7.17 -5.21 17.79
N ILE A 112 -7.06 -6.15 16.84
CA ILE A 112 -6.72 -7.55 17.11
C ILE A 112 -5.47 -7.89 16.33
N MET A 113 -4.49 -8.47 17.01
CA MET A 113 -3.28 -8.99 16.39
C MET A 113 -3.34 -10.51 16.36
N ASN A 114 -3.08 -11.10 15.21
CA ASN A 114 -2.89 -12.54 15.05
C ASN A 114 -1.43 -12.82 14.75
N LEU A 115 -0.78 -13.57 15.63
CA LEU A 115 0.59 -14.02 15.45
C LEU A 115 0.63 -15.55 15.59
N ASP A 116 0.96 -16.24 14.50
CA ASP A 116 1.03 -17.71 14.43
C ASP A 116 -0.26 -18.40 14.92
N GLY A 117 -1.42 -17.81 14.63
CA GLY A 117 -2.72 -18.35 15.00
C GLY A 117 -3.24 -17.90 16.37
N ASP A 118 -2.41 -17.22 17.16
CA ASP A 118 -2.81 -16.69 18.48
C ASP A 118 -3.32 -15.26 18.35
N GLU A 119 -4.59 -15.04 18.67
CA GLU A 119 -5.20 -13.72 18.66
C GLU A 119 -5.09 -13.04 20.04
N THR A 120 -4.78 -11.73 20.02
CA THR A 120 -4.80 -10.90 21.22
C THR A 120 -5.35 -9.50 20.88
N ASP A 121 -6.10 -8.91 21.80
CA ASP A 121 -6.56 -7.53 21.70
C ASP A 121 -5.75 -6.58 22.61
N GLU A 122 -4.78 -7.11 23.32
CA GLU A 122 -3.86 -6.34 24.15
C GLU A 122 -2.64 -5.90 23.33
N ILE A 123 -2.86 -4.88 22.46
CA ILE A 123 -1.84 -4.42 21.55
C ILE A 123 -1.29 -3.07 22.01
N ALA A 124 0.03 -2.99 22.17
CA ALA A 124 0.73 -1.73 22.33
C ALA A 124 1.54 -1.45 21.07
N PHE A 125 1.13 -0.43 20.31
CA PHE A 125 1.90 0.00 19.15
C PHE A 125 3.15 0.74 19.60
N THR A 126 4.30 0.27 19.12
CA THR A 126 5.61 0.86 19.43
C THR A 126 6.02 1.87 18.35
N SER A 127 7.11 2.59 18.60
CA SER A 127 7.65 3.49 17.56
C SER A 127 8.08 2.73 16.31
N ALA A 128 8.46 1.46 16.44
CA ALA A 128 8.77 0.61 15.29
C ALA A 128 7.54 0.41 14.39
N HIS A 129 6.37 0.16 14.97
CA HIS A 129 5.11 0.06 14.22
C HIS A 129 4.76 1.38 13.52
N ILE A 130 4.90 2.50 14.22
CA ILE A 130 4.53 3.83 13.72
C ILE A 130 5.42 4.25 12.54
N LYS A 131 6.71 3.91 12.59
CA LYS A 131 7.69 4.25 11.55
C LYS A 131 7.72 3.25 10.40
N SER A 132 7.13 2.08 10.55
CA SER A 132 7.14 1.04 9.53
C SER A 132 6.22 1.38 8.36
N GLY A 133 6.52 0.81 7.20
CA GLY A 133 5.55 0.70 6.12
C GLY A 133 4.55 -0.43 6.43
N TRP A 134 3.34 -0.32 5.92
CA TRP A 134 2.25 -1.26 6.14
C TRP A 134 1.70 -1.77 4.81
N LYS A 135 1.19 -2.99 4.83
CA LYS A 135 0.67 -3.67 3.65
C LYS A 135 -0.76 -4.14 3.92
N PHE A 136 -1.66 -3.88 2.97
CA PHE A 136 -3.00 -4.45 2.96
C PHE A 136 -2.93 -5.89 2.42
N LEU A 137 -3.48 -6.84 3.16
CA LEU A 137 -3.49 -8.26 2.79
C LEU A 137 -4.85 -8.68 2.22
N GLU A 138 -5.91 -8.24 2.86
CA GLU A 138 -7.29 -8.52 2.45
C GLU A 138 -8.23 -7.40 2.87
#